data_5a2d16d5e2c7fcbee4b4829cfa10d975
#
_entry.id   5a2d16d5e2c7fcbee4b4829cfa10d975
#
_cell.length_a   1.000
_cell.length_b   1.000
_cell.length_c   1.000
_cell.angle_alpha   90.00
_cell.angle_beta   90.00
_cell.angle_gamma   90.00
#
_symmetry.space_group_name_H-M   'P 1'
#
loop_
_entity.id
_entity.type
_entity.pdbx_description
1 polymer ?
#
loop_
_entity_poly.entity_id
_entity_poly.type
_entity_poly.pdbx_seq_one_letter_code
_entity_poly.pdbx_strand_id
1 'polypeptide(L)'
;MIFRKPVFWITAALLFITGLFYSVQMFPKAFAILNVDLKMDREAAFSQSSTLAEKNNWGPDNYDQVASFSHDTRTQNFVELDAGGVEKVSSLMHDGLYHFYTWTVRHYREHEPNETRIAFTPAGDFYGFKETLAEIEKGASLSTGEARVIAENFVQNKTSIHLSEF
;
A
#
# COMPACT_ATOMS: atom_id res chain seq x y z
N MET A 1 0.99 56.17 -9.14
CA MET A 1 0.41 55.22 -8.18
C MET A 1 -0.47 54.22 -8.92
N ILE A 2 0.04 53.02 -9.24
CA ILE A 2 -0.60 51.95 -10.03
C ILE A 2 -1.78 51.34 -9.27
N PHE A 3 -1.65 51.21 -7.93
CA PHE A 3 -2.66 50.58 -7.06
C PHE A 3 -4.02 51.35 -6.93
N ARG A 4 -4.12 52.56 -7.42
CA ARG A 4 -5.38 53.33 -7.44
C ARG A 4 -6.24 53.08 -8.68
N LYS A 5 -5.73 52.38 -9.68
CA LYS A 5 -6.46 52.13 -10.94
C LYS A 5 -7.31 50.85 -10.80
N PRO A 6 -8.61 50.89 -11.07
CA PRO A 6 -9.47 49.72 -10.98
C PRO A 6 -9.01 48.58 -11.92
N VAL A 7 -8.42 48.92 -13.05
CA VAL A 7 -7.85 47.96 -14.01
C VAL A 7 -6.79 47.07 -13.35
N PHE A 8 -5.94 47.60 -12.45
CA PHE A 8 -4.94 46.80 -11.73
C PHE A 8 -5.61 45.70 -10.90
N TRP A 9 -6.65 46.04 -10.16
CA TRP A 9 -7.34 45.06 -9.29
C TRP A 9 -8.13 44.04 -10.09
N ILE A 10 -8.74 44.43 -11.23
CA ILE A 10 -9.42 43.50 -12.13
C ILE A 10 -8.42 42.51 -12.72
N THR A 11 -7.27 42.99 -13.19
CA THR A 11 -6.23 42.11 -13.73
C THR A 11 -5.67 41.17 -12.66
N ALA A 12 -5.41 41.68 -11.45
CA ALA A 12 -4.94 40.88 -10.32
C ALA A 12 -5.96 39.78 -9.93
N ALA A 13 -7.24 40.12 -9.89
CA ALA A 13 -8.32 39.20 -9.59
C ALA A 13 -8.43 38.09 -10.66
N LEU A 14 -8.33 38.44 -11.95
CA LEU A 14 -8.35 37.48 -13.05
C LEU A 14 -7.16 36.51 -12.99
N LEU A 15 -5.97 37.03 -12.72
CA LEU A 15 -4.77 36.18 -12.56
C LEU A 15 -4.91 35.24 -11.37
N PHE A 16 -5.43 35.76 -10.25
CA PHE A 16 -5.67 34.93 -9.06
C PHE A 16 -6.67 33.80 -9.34
N ILE A 17 -7.82 34.13 -9.95
CA ILE A 17 -8.86 33.14 -10.29
C ILE A 17 -8.32 32.09 -11.25
N THR A 18 -7.60 32.53 -12.29
CA THR A 18 -6.99 31.62 -13.25
C THR A 18 -5.95 30.70 -12.61
N GLY A 19 -5.09 31.28 -11.76
CA GLY A 19 -4.09 30.50 -10.99
C GLY A 19 -4.73 29.51 -10.03
N LEU A 20 -5.79 29.93 -9.32
CA LEU A 20 -6.54 29.05 -8.42
C LEU A 20 -7.19 27.89 -9.19
N PHE A 21 -7.84 28.18 -10.31
CA PHE A 21 -8.45 27.16 -11.16
C PHE A 21 -7.41 26.15 -11.67
N TYR A 22 -6.26 26.64 -12.16
CA TYR A 22 -5.16 25.79 -12.59
C TYR A 22 -4.61 24.92 -11.44
N SER A 23 -4.41 25.52 -10.27
CA SER A 23 -3.93 24.80 -9.09
C SER A 23 -4.87 23.67 -8.66
N VAL A 24 -6.18 23.92 -8.64
CA VAL A 24 -7.18 22.91 -8.29
C VAL A 24 -7.16 21.73 -9.28
N GLN A 25 -6.99 22.01 -10.58
CA GLN A 25 -6.92 20.97 -11.61
C GLN A 25 -5.63 20.17 -11.58
N MET A 26 -4.51 20.79 -11.23
CA MET A 26 -3.21 20.13 -11.21
C MET A 26 -2.91 19.44 -9.88
N PHE A 27 -3.59 19.81 -8.79
CA PHE A 27 -3.36 19.26 -7.45
C PHE A 27 -3.46 17.72 -7.38
N PRO A 28 -4.51 17.06 -7.94
CA PRO A 28 -4.59 15.60 -7.91
C PRO A 28 -3.49 14.92 -8.73
N LYS A 29 -2.96 15.58 -9.76
CA LYS A 29 -1.86 15.06 -10.58
C LYS A 29 -0.50 15.17 -9.88
N ALA A 30 -0.36 16.13 -8.96
CA ALA A 30 0.87 16.35 -8.21
C ALA A 30 0.99 15.41 -6.99
N PHE A 31 -0.13 14.88 -6.48
CA PHE A 31 -0.15 14.06 -5.27
C PHE A 31 -0.81 12.72 -5.54
N ALA A 32 0.00 11.67 -5.76
CA ALA A 32 -0.48 10.32 -6.03
C ALA A 32 -1.40 9.75 -4.93
N ILE A 33 -1.22 10.19 -3.67
CA ILE A 33 -2.06 9.77 -2.54
C ILE A 33 -3.54 10.13 -2.70
N LEU A 34 -3.86 11.19 -3.44
CA LEU A 34 -5.25 11.59 -3.68
C LEU A 34 -6.02 10.64 -4.61
N ASN A 35 -5.29 9.78 -5.31
CA ASN A 35 -5.86 8.76 -6.20
C ASN A 35 -5.99 7.40 -5.50
N VAL A 36 -5.63 7.32 -4.20
CA VAL A 36 -5.73 6.09 -3.42
C VAL A 36 -7.16 5.89 -2.95
N ASP A 37 -7.76 4.75 -3.29
CA ASP A 37 -9.10 4.35 -2.80
C ASP A 37 -8.98 3.84 -1.35
N LEU A 38 -9.11 4.75 -0.40
CA LEU A 38 -8.95 4.48 1.03
C LEU A 38 -10.29 4.07 1.64
N LYS A 39 -10.60 2.77 1.63
CA LYS A 39 -11.83 2.19 2.21
C LYS A 39 -11.61 1.49 3.55
N MET A 40 -10.41 0.94 3.74
CA MET A 40 -10.06 0.24 4.96
C MET A 40 -9.64 1.22 6.05
N ASP A 41 -10.19 1.05 7.24
CA ASP A 41 -9.73 1.71 8.46
C ASP A 41 -8.94 0.75 9.35
N ARG A 42 -8.46 1.23 10.50
CA ARG A 42 -7.65 0.45 11.43
C ARG A 42 -8.43 -0.72 12.04
N GLU A 43 -9.70 -0.53 12.35
CA GLU A 43 -10.53 -1.53 13.00
C GLU A 43 -10.86 -2.67 12.03
N ALA A 44 -11.16 -2.32 10.78
CA ALA A 44 -11.31 -3.30 9.71
C ALA A 44 -10.02 -4.08 9.46
N ALA A 45 -8.86 -3.41 9.49
CA ALA A 45 -7.56 -4.07 9.35
C ALA A 45 -7.33 -5.09 10.48
N PHE A 46 -7.60 -4.74 11.73
CA PHE A 46 -7.52 -5.67 12.86
C PHE A 46 -8.46 -6.87 12.70
N SER A 47 -9.73 -6.63 12.41
CA SER A 47 -10.72 -7.68 12.26
C SER A 47 -10.38 -8.65 11.13
N GLN A 48 -10.01 -8.13 9.96
CA GLN A 48 -9.66 -8.96 8.82
C GLN A 48 -8.37 -9.75 9.05
N SER A 49 -7.36 -9.12 9.69
CA SER A 49 -6.10 -9.81 9.98
C SER A 49 -6.29 -10.95 10.97
N SER A 50 -7.11 -10.78 12.01
CA SER A 50 -7.46 -11.86 12.94
C SER A 50 -8.16 -13.02 12.22
N THR A 51 -9.15 -12.71 11.39
CA THR A 51 -9.87 -13.73 10.62
C THR A 51 -8.95 -14.53 9.71
N LEU A 52 -7.99 -13.86 9.04
CA LEU A 52 -7.02 -14.52 8.17
C LEU A 52 -6.01 -15.35 8.98
N ALA A 53 -5.52 -14.84 10.10
CA ALA A 53 -4.60 -15.53 10.97
C ALA A 53 -5.22 -16.82 11.52
N GLU A 54 -6.42 -16.76 12.05
CA GLU A 54 -7.17 -17.93 12.54
C GLU A 54 -7.43 -18.95 11.44
N LYS A 55 -7.92 -18.50 10.27
CA LYS A 55 -8.21 -19.38 9.14
C LYS A 55 -7.00 -20.13 8.60
N ASN A 56 -5.83 -19.52 8.63
CA ASN A 56 -4.62 -20.08 8.03
C ASN A 56 -3.61 -20.55 9.08
N ASN A 57 -3.94 -20.45 10.36
CA ASN A 57 -3.05 -20.77 11.49
C ASN A 57 -1.72 -20.01 11.42
N TRP A 58 -1.80 -18.67 11.22
CA TRP A 58 -0.65 -17.78 11.15
C TRP A 58 -0.39 -17.07 12.47
N GLY A 59 0.88 -17.06 12.85
CA GLY A 59 1.38 -16.30 14.00
C GLY A 59 1.26 -17.02 15.33
N PRO A 60 1.72 -16.35 16.38
CA PRO A 60 1.66 -16.88 17.74
C PRO A 60 0.22 -16.91 18.27
N ASP A 61 -0.08 -17.86 19.17
CA ASP A 61 -1.32 -17.86 19.93
C ASP A 61 -1.36 -16.67 20.91
N ASN A 62 -2.56 -16.13 21.17
CA ASN A 62 -2.76 -15.02 22.13
C ASN A 62 -1.85 -13.82 21.89
N TYR A 63 -1.85 -13.31 20.69
CA TYR A 63 -1.03 -12.20 20.23
C TYR A 63 -1.62 -10.82 20.54
N ASP A 64 -0.75 -9.83 20.62
CA ASP A 64 -1.09 -8.42 20.54
C ASP A 64 -1.08 -7.95 19.09
N GLN A 65 -1.85 -6.91 18.77
CA GLN A 65 -1.96 -6.36 17.42
C GLN A 65 -1.52 -4.90 17.35
N VAL A 66 -0.76 -4.59 16.31
CA VAL A 66 -0.45 -3.22 15.90
C VAL A 66 -0.74 -3.05 14.43
N ALA A 67 -1.54 -2.05 14.08
CA ALA A 67 -1.80 -1.68 12.68
C ALA A 67 -1.08 -0.38 12.33
N SER A 68 -0.43 -0.37 11.18
CA SER A 68 0.20 0.80 10.58
C SER A 68 -0.21 0.96 9.13
N PHE A 69 -0.50 2.20 8.73
CA PHE A 69 -0.62 2.57 7.33
C PHE A 69 0.73 3.11 6.88
N SER A 70 1.32 2.49 5.90
CA SER A 70 2.68 2.78 5.45
C SER A 70 2.72 3.18 3.98
N HIS A 71 3.76 3.92 3.62
CA HIS A 71 4.03 4.40 2.28
C HIS A 71 5.43 3.97 1.86
N ASP A 72 5.53 3.22 0.75
CA ASP A 72 6.82 2.87 0.14
C ASP A 72 7.32 4.03 -0.72
N THR A 73 7.82 5.05 -0.03
CA THR A 73 8.40 6.25 -0.64
C THR A 73 9.59 5.92 -1.54
N ARG A 74 10.36 4.88 -1.20
CA ARG A 74 11.57 4.53 -1.95
C ARG A 74 11.22 4.03 -3.35
N THR A 75 10.31 3.09 -3.43
CA THR A 75 9.86 2.55 -4.72
C THR A 75 9.08 3.59 -5.52
N GLN A 76 8.23 4.40 -4.85
CA GLN A 76 7.52 5.49 -5.52
C GLN A 76 8.50 6.48 -6.14
N ASN A 77 9.49 6.97 -5.40
CA ASN A 77 10.49 7.91 -5.92
C ASN A 77 11.27 7.33 -7.10
N PHE A 78 11.63 6.04 -7.03
CA PHE A 78 12.29 5.38 -8.15
C PHE A 78 11.42 5.39 -9.40
N VAL A 79 10.14 5.05 -9.28
CA VAL A 79 9.21 5.05 -10.42
C VAL A 79 9.00 6.46 -10.96
N GLU A 80 8.85 7.45 -10.07
CA GLU A 80 8.65 8.85 -10.46
C GLU A 80 9.85 9.46 -11.17
N LEU A 81 11.07 9.14 -10.72
CA LEU A 81 12.28 9.77 -11.25
C LEU A 81 12.91 9.01 -12.42
N ASP A 82 12.87 7.66 -12.38
CA ASP A 82 13.65 6.82 -13.28
C ASP A 82 12.81 5.88 -14.17
N ALA A 83 11.54 5.62 -13.83
CA ALA A 83 10.77 4.55 -14.45
C ALA A 83 9.41 4.97 -15.04
N GLY A 84 9.19 6.25 -15.34
CA GLY A 84 8.02 6.69 -16.11
C GLY A 84 7.14 7.75 -15.46
N GLY A 85 7.61 8.36 -14.37
CA GLY A 85 6.96 9.53 -13.77
C GLY A 85 5.71 9.22 -12.93
N VAL A 86 5.04 10.28 -12.50
CA VAL A 86 3.83 10.21 -11.64
C VAL A 86 2.68 9.45 -12.34
N GLU A 87 2.61 9.53 -13.66
CA GLU A 87 1.59 8.80 -14.45
C GLU A 87 1.80 7.29 -14.34
N LYS A 88 3.06 6.84 -14.32
CA LYS A 88 3.38 5.41 -14.14
C LYS A 88 3.03 4.93 -12.73
N VAL A 89 3.28 5.73 -11.70
CA VAL A 89 2.85 5.44 -10.32
C VAL A 89 1.34 5.24 -10.27
N SER A 90 0.58 6.16 -10.87
CA SER A 90 -0.89 6.08 -10.90
C SER A 90 -1.37 4.84 -11.67
N SER A 91 -0.75 4.49 -12.80
CA SER A 91 -1.15 3.29 -13.56
C SER A 91 -0.85 2.00 -12.78
N LEU A 92 0.32 1.89 -12.13
CA LEU A 92 0.68 0.70 -11.35
C LEU A 92 -0.30 0.45 -10.19
N MET A 93 -0.78 1.52 -9.54
CA MET A 93 -1.80 1.41 -8.48
C MET A 93 -3.17 1.04 -9.05
N HIS A 94 -3.58 1.67 -10.17
CA HIS A 94 -4.87 1.43 -10.80
C HIS A 94 -4.99 0.01 -11.33
N ASP A 95 -3.93 -0.49 -11.96
CA ASP A 95 -3.86 -1.83 -12.54
C ASP A 95 -3.66 -2.93 -11.48
N GLY A 96 -3.50 -2.54 -10.20
CA GLY A 96 -3.29 -3.47 -9.09
C GLY A 96 -1.92 -4.16 -9.10
N LEU A 97 -0.99 -3.71 -9.96
CA LEU A 97 0.33 -4.32 -10.09
C LEU A 97 1.25 -4.00 -8.92
N TYR A 98 1.12 -2.81 -8.33
CA TYR A 98 1.89 -2.41 -7.16
C TYR A 98 1.13 -1.40 -6.30
N HIS A 99 1.14 -1.63 -4.97
CA HIS A 99 0.52 -0.73 -4.00
C HIS A 99 1.60 -0.04 -3.17
N PHE A 100 1.82 1.26 -3.45
CA PHE A 100 2.78 2.09 -2.70
C PHE A 100 2.29 2.40 -1.28
N TYR A 101 0.98 2.32 -1.05
CA TYR A 101 0.34 2.52 0.24
C TYR A 101 -0.29 1.21 0.69
N THR A 102 0.00 0.79 1.92
CA THR A 102 -0.51 -0.46 2.47
C THR A 102 -0.85 -0.34 3.95
N TRP A 103 -1.91 -1.02 4.36
CA TRP A 103 -2.11 -1.38 5.75
C TRP A 103 -1.27 -2.59 6.10
N THR A 104 -0.57 -2.54 7.23
CA THR A 104 0.16 -3.71 7.75
C THR A 104 -0.26 -3.92 9.20
N VAL A 105 -0.79 -5.09 9.48
CA VAL A 105 -1.11 -5.53 10.85
C VAL A 105 -0.04 -6.54 11.27
N ARG A 106 0.57 -6.26 12.42
CA ARG A 106 1.55 -7.13 13.06
C ARG A 106 0.88 -7.83 14.23
N HIS A 107 0.95 -9.17 14.25
CA HIS A 107 0.61 -10.03 15.36
C HIS A 107 1.91 -10.46 16.03
N TYR A 108 2.05 -10.22 17.32
CA TYR A 108 3.28 -10.49 18.05
C TYR A 108 3.00 -10.77 19.51
N ARG A 109 3.97 -11.34 20.21
CA ARG A 109 4.01 -11.42 21.67
C ARG A 109 5.27 -10.74 22.18
N GLU A 110 5.15 -10.04 23.30
CA GLU A 110 6.33 -9.44 23.91
C GLU A 110 7.37 -10.49 24.25
N HIS A 111 8.63 -10.18 23.97
CA HIS A 111 9.80 -11.03 24.21
C HIS A 111 9.84 -12.34 23.42
N GLU A 112 8.95 -12.54 22.46
CA GLU A 112 8.99 -13.68 21.55
C GLU A 112 9.45 -13.26 20.16
N PRO A 113 10.30 -14.07 19.48
CA PRO A 113 10.77 -13.76 18.13
C PRO A 113 9.70 -14.02 17.06
N ASN A 114 8.70 -14.84 17.37
CA ASN A 114 7.66 -15.22 16.44
C ASN A 114 6.67 -14.08 16.23
N GLU A 115 6.52 -13.66 15.00
CA GLU A 115 5.55 -12.63 14.63
C GLU A 115 5.01 -12.87 13.22
N THR A 116 3.78 -12.43 12.99
CA THR A 116 3.19 -12.39 11.65
C THR A 116 2.83 -10.97 11.28
N ARG A 117 3.10 -10.62 10.04
CA ARG A 117 2.67 -9.36 9.44
C ARG A 117 1.76 -9.66 8.27
N ILE A 118 0.56 -9.12 8.31
CA ILE A 118 -0.45 -9.28 7.26
C ILE A 118 -0.65 -7.91 6.63
N ALA A 119 -0.51 -7.85 5.32
CA ALA A 119 -0.63 -6.63 4.55
C ALA A 119 -1.93 -6.60 3.74
N PHE A 120 -2.55 -5.41 3.66
CA PHE A 120 -3.74 -5.14 2.88
C PHE A 120 -3.54 -3.93 1.99
N THR A 121 -4.24 -3.89 0.88
CA THR A 121 -4.38 -2.68 0.06
C THR A 121 -5.15 -1.61 0.84
N PRO A 122 -5.09 -0.34 0.44
CA PRO A 122 -5.93 0.70 1.02
C PRO A 122 -7.44 0.42 0.88
N ALA A 123 -7.86 -0.32 -0.15
CA ALA A 123 -9.23 -0.75 -0.37
C ALA A 123 -9.68 -1.90 0.57
N GLY A 124 -8.73 -2.63 1.17
CA GLY A 124 -8.98 -3.72 2.09
C GLY A 124 -8.72 -5.12 1.53
N ASP A 125 -8.21 -5.23 0.31
CA ASP A 125 -7.87 -6.53 -0.26
C ASP A 125 -6.59 -7.08 0.37
N PHE A 126 -6.54 -8.40 0.55
CA PHE A 126 -5.34 -9.07 1.02
C PHE A 126 -4.18 -8.86 0.02
N TYR A 127 -3.06 -8.33 0.51
CA TYR A 127 -1.91 -8.01 -0.32
C TYR A 127 -0.73 -8.96 -0.09
N GLY A 128 -0.55 -9.44 1.13
CA GLY A 128 0.51 -10.39 1.44
C GLY A 128 0.68 -10.67 2.91
N PHE A 129 1.58 -11.58 3.23
CA PHE A 129 1.94 -11.85 4.61
C PHE A 129 3.44 -12.18 4.74
N LYS A 130 3.94 -12.04 5.95
CA LYS A 130 5.29 -12.43 6.35
C LYS A 130 5.25 -13.04 7.74
N GLU A 131 5.75 -14.26 7.88
CA GLU A 131 6.05 -14.88 9.17
C GLU A 131 7.53 -14.77 9.49
N THR A 132 7.82 -14.43 10.74
CA THR A 132 9.15 -14.50 11.33
C THR A 132 9.10 -15.58 12.40
N LEU A 133 9.93 -16.60 12.25
CA LEU A 133 10.03 -17.72 13.17
C LEU A 133 11.35 -17.65 13.93
N ALA A 134 11.41 -18.29 15.10
CA ALA A 134 12.66 -18.41 15.83
C ALA A 134 13.67 -19.25 15.02
N GLU A 135 14.95 -18.88 15.06
CA GLU A 135 16.02 -19.58 14.33
C GLU A 135 16.17 -21.06 14.72
N ILE A 136 15.73 -21.41 15.95
CA ILE A 136 15.78 -22.79 16.46
C ILE A 136 14.60 -23.65 16.00
N GLU A 137 13.55 -23.05 15.43
CA GLU A 137 12.42 -23.81 14.89
C GLU A 137 12.81 -24.55 13.64
N LYS A 138 12.62 -25.87 13.67
CA LYS A 138 12.86 -26.71 12.49
C LYS A 138 11.69 -26.56 11.52
N GLY A 139 11.93 -25.87 10.42
CA GLY A 139 11.01 -25.83 9.29
C GLY A 139 11.07 -27.11 8.43
N ALA A 140 10.10 -27.23 7.52
CA ALA A 140 10.13 -28.27 6.51
C ALA A 140 11.33 -28.09 5.58
N SER A 141 12.07 -29.16 5.31
CA SER A 141 13.15 -29.17 4.30
C SER A 141 12.54 -29.49 2.94
N LEU A 142 12.23 -28.46 2.18
CA LEU A 142 11.64 -28.57 0.84
C LEU A 142 12.72 -28.44 -0.24
N SER A 143 12.59 -29.19 -1.31
CA SER A 143 13.34 -28.94 -2.53
C SER A 143 12.85 -27.64 -3.19
N THR A 144 13.68 -27.02 -4.02
CA THR A 144 13.30 -25.80 -4.77
C THR A 144 12.03 -25.99 -5.59
N GLY A 145 11.83 -27.19 -6.18
CA GLY A 145 10.64 -27.50 -6.96
C GLY A 145 9.36 -27.56 -6.10
N GLU A 146 9.43 -28.22 -4.95
CA GLU A 146 8.30 -28.30 -4.01
C GLU A 146 7.95 -26.92 -3.45
N ALA A 147 8.96 -26.14 -3.03
CA ALA A 147 8.76 -24.77 -2.54
C ALA A 147 8.10 -23.88 -3.61
N ARG A 148 8.51 -24.01 -4.86
CA ARG A 148 7.94 -23.26 -5.99
C ARG A 148 6.46 -23.62 -6.19
N VAL A 149 6.11 -24.90 -6.24
CA VAL A 149 4.73 -25.35 -6.41
C VAL A 149 3.83 -24.83 -5.29
N ILE A 150 4.30 -24.86 -4.04
CA ILE A 150 3.56 -24.31 -2.89
C ILE A 150 3.36 -22.81 -3.05
N ALA A 151 4.40 -22.07 -3.43
CA ALA A 151 4.32 -20.61 -3.62
C ALA A 151 3.38 -20.24 -4.77
N GLU A 152 3.46 -20.91 -5.91
CA GLU A 152 2.58 -20.69 -7.07
C GLU A 152 1.11 -20.96 -6.71
N ASN A 153 0.83 -22.07 -6.02
CA ASN A 153 -0.51 -22.40 -5.54
C ASN A 153 -1.03 -21.37 -4.54
N PHE A 154 -0.17 -20.87 -3.65
CA PHE A 154 -0.55 -19.81 -2.71
C PHE A 154 -0.95 -18.54 -3.45
N VAL A 155 -0.13 -18.07 -4.38
CA VAL A 155 -0.41 -16.85 -5.16
C VAL A 155 -1.72 -16.99 -5.93
N GLN A 156 -1.93 -18.10 -6.64
CA GLN A 156 -3.15 -18.33 -7.42
C GLN A 156 -4.42 -18.38 -6.57
N ASN A 157 -4.36 -18.93 -5.35
CA ASN A 157 -5.52 -19.12 -4.51
C ASN A 157 -5.81 -17.98 -3.53
N LYS A 158 -4.82 -17.13 -3.25
CA LYS A 158 -4.89 -16.13 -2.17
C LYS A 158 -4.73 -14.69 -2.64
N THR A 159 -4.26 -14.48 -3.87
CA THR A 159 -4.07 -13.14 -4.45
C THR A 159 -4.83 -13.01 -5.77
N SER A 160 -4.98 -11.78 -6.24
CA SER A 160 -5.53 -11.49 -7.58
C SER A 160 -4.47 -11.55 -8.70
N ILE A 161 -3.26 -12.00 -8.39
CA ILE A 161 -2.14 -12.02 -9.34
C ILE A 161 -2.25 -13.26 -10.22
N HIS A 162 -2.26 -13.08 -11.53
CA HIS A 162 -2.21 -14.15 -12.52
C HIS A 162 -0.76 -14.37 -12.98
N LEU A 163 -0.12 -15.43 -12.47
CA LEU A 163 1.30 -15.75 -12.76
C LEU A 163 1.58 -16.00 -14.25
N SER A 164 0.55 -16.26 -15.05
CA SER A 164 0.68 -16.45 -16.50
C SER A 164 0.98 -15.15 -17.27
N GLU A 165 0.88 -14.00 -16.61
CA GLU A 165 1.13 -12.68 -17.19
C GLU A 165 2.60 -12.21 -17.00
N PHE A 166 3.40 -13.01 -16.28
CA PHE A 166 4.80 -12.77 -15.96
C PHE A 166 5.65 -13.98 -16.39
#